data_6f123a4d08e5de4749879629847b8f78
#
_entry.id   6f123a4d08e5de4749879629847b8f78
#
_cell.length_a   1.000
_cell.length_b   1.000
_cell.length_c   1.000
_cell.angle_alpha   90.00
_cell.angle_beta   90.00
_cell.angle_gamma   90.00
#
_symmetry.space_group_name_H-M   'P 1'
#
loop_
_entity.id
_entity.type
_entity.pdbx_description
1 polymer ?
#
loop_
_entity_poly.entity_id
_entity_poly.type
_entity_poly.pdbx_seq_one_letter_code
_entity_poly.pdbx_strand_id
1 'polypeptide(L)'
;MFNLDFKKSLLLVVSAALLGGLIGFTMNAQKHFVAYVSQEEIVGFEKARVGSIPENDKKQMFFGKPKEAAILIENIAQAREDKNTIVVFSEGKVYGDDVISISRDVYTEAIMSLEKEPNNTDEDYG
;
A
#
# COMPACT_ATOMS: atom_id res chain seq x y z
N MET A 1 -4.42 -13.28 13.73
CA MET A 1 -3.41 -14.02 13.03
C MET A 1 -3.23 -13.55 11.63
N PHE A 2 -4.30 -13.59 10.90
CA PHE A 2 -4.30 -13.14 9.53
C PHE A 2 -3.78 -11.73 9.38
N ASN A 3 -4.26 -10.83 10.24
CA ASN A 3 -3.80 -9.44 10.21
C ASN A 3 -2.34 -9.30 10.56
N LEU A 4 -1.86 -10.21 11.37
CA LEU A 4 -0.49 -10.17 11.81
C LEU A 4 0.47 -10.44 10.64
N ASP A 5 0.12 -11.41 9.80
CA ASP A 5 0.94 -11.73 8.65
C ASP A 5 0.99 -10.57 7.67
N PHE A 6 -0.16 -9.94 7.45
CA PHE A 6 -0.19 -8.79 6.57
C PHE A 6 0.68 -7.66 7.10
N LYS A 7 0.61 -7.40 8.39
CA LYS A 7 1.40 -6.33 8.98
C LYS A 7 2.88 -6.59 8.85
N LYS A 8 3.28 -7.84 9.04
CA LYS A 8 4.69 -8.19 8.91
C LYS A 8 5.17 -8.01 7.49
N SER A 9 4.40 -8.47 6.53
CA SER A 9 4.78 -8.34 5.14
C SER A 9 4.89 -6.89 4.73
N LEU A 10 3.90 -6.10 5.10
CA LEU A 10 3.89 -4.70 4.74
C LEU A 10 5.04 -3.97 5.42
N LEU A 11 5.33 -4.32 6.65
CA LEU A 11 6.39 -3.67 7.39
C LEU A 11 7.75 -3.92 6.75
N LEU A 12 7.98 -5.13 6.29
CA LEU A 12 9.23 -5.44 5.60
C LEU A 12 9.39 -4.62 4.34
N VAL A 13 8.32 -4.52 3.57
CA VAL A 13 8.35 -3.74 2.34
C VAL A 13 8.59 -2.28 2.65
N VAL A 14 7.89 -1.77 3.65
CA VAL A 14 8.02 -0.38 4.04
C VAL A 14 9.44 -0.07 4.48
N SER A 15 10.02 -0.94 5.31
CA SER A 15 11.37 -0.71 5.82
C SER A 15 12.38 -0.64 4.69
N ALA A 16 12.31 -1.58 3.75
CA ALA A 16 13.26 -1.61 2.65
C ALA A 16 13.09 -0.38 1.76
N ALA A 17 11.86 -0.04 1.45
CA ALA A 17 11.60 1.09 0.58
C ALA A 17 11.99 2.40 1.23
N LEU A 18 11.78 2.51 2.53
CA LEU A 18 12.10 3.72 3.25
C LEU A 18 13.60 3.99 3.23
N LEU A 19 14.40 2.96 3.46
CA LEU A 19 15.84 3.13 3.41
C LEU A 19 16.30 3.56 2.04
N GLY A 20 15.80 2.91 1.01
CA GLY A 20 16.17 3.27 -0.35
C GLY A 20 15.74 4.69 -0.69
N GLY A 21 14.54 5.07 -0.24
CA GLY A 21 14.02 6.39 -0.51
C GLY A 21 14.85 7.49 0.16
N LEU A 22 15.25 7.24 1.40
CA LEU A 22 16.06 8.23 2.11
C LEU A 22 17.41 8.44 1.44
N ILE A 23 18.05 7.35 1.06
CA ILE A 23 19.35 7.46 0.41
C ILE A 23 19.22 8.23 -0.91
N GLY A 24 18.23 7.87 -1.71
CA GLY A 24 18.02 8.55 -2.97
C GLY A 24 17.74 10.03 -2.78
N PHE A 25 16.93 10.36 -1.78
CA PHE A 25 16.58 11.74 -1.53
C PHE A 25 17.80 12.56 -1.13
N THR A 26 18.62 12.04 -0.23
CA THR A 26 19.77 12.78 0.24
C THR A 26 20.81 12.98 -0.86
N MET A 27 20.92 12.00 -1.75
CA MET A 27 21.92 12.12 -2.81
C MET A 27 21.52 13.08 -3.90
N ASN A 28 20.24 13.23 -4.13
CA ASN A 28 19.80 14.09 -5.21
C ASN A 28 19.72 15.55 -4.84
N ALA A 29 19.51 15.88 -3.64
CA ALA A 29 19.56 17.25 -3.14
C ALA A 29 18.80 18.27 -4.01
N GLN A 30 17.91 17.84 -4.88
CA GLN A 30 17.14 18.74 -5.70
C GLN A 30 15.74 18.84 -5.16
N LYS A 31 15.00 19.81 -5.69
CA LYS A 31 13.64 20.00 -5.26
C LYS A 31 12.76 18.90 -5.80
N HIS A 32 12.23 18.10 -4.91
CA HIS A 32 11.34 17.01 -5.28
C HIS A 32 10.13 17.01 -4.39
N PHE A 33 9.05 16.50 -4.91
CA PHE A 33 7.90 16.19 -4.08
C PHE A 33 8.10 14.82 -3.47
N VAL A 34 7.66 14.66 -2.24
CA VAL A 34 7.70 13.38 -1.57
C VAL A 34 6.26 12.89 -1.45
N ALA A 35 5.99 11.78 -2.11
CA ALA A 35 4.69 11.13 -1.99
C ALA A 35 4.86 9.95 -1.06
N TYR A 36 3.96 9.80 -0.11
CA TYR A 36 4.11 8.69 0.83
C TYR A 36 2.87 7.83 0.88
N VAL A 37 3.10 6.56 1.18
CA VAL A 37 2.05 5.59 1.45
C VAL A 37 2.19 5.20 2.91
N SER A 38 1.14 5.41 3.67
CA SER A 38 1.14 5.16 5.11
C SER A 38 0.44 3.85 5.40
N GLN A 39 1.11 2.97 6.13
CA GLN A 39 0.52 1.71 6.53
C GLN A 39 -0.74 1.93 7.36
N GLU A 40 -0.70 2.90 8.25
CA GLU A 40 -1.87 3.20 9.07
C GLU A 40 -3.06 3.61 8.23
N GLU A 41 -2.80 4.43 7.23
CA GLU A 41 -3.89 4.89 6.38
C GLU A 41 -4.46 3.74 5.55
N ILE A 42 -3.59 2.92 5.00
CA ILE A 42 -4.03 1.77 4.21
C ILE A 42 -4.89 0.84 5.05
N VAL A 43 -4.42 0.50 6.24
CA VAL A 43 -5.16 -0.38 7.12
C VAL A 43 -6.48 0.26 7.53
N GLY A 44 -6.46 1.57 7.76
CA GLY A 44 -7.68 2.27 8.11
C GLY A 44 -8.73 2.23 7.01
N PHE A 45 -8.30 2.44 5.77
CA PHE A 45 -9.22 2.35 4.65
C PHE A 45 -9.80 0.94 4.54
N GLU A 46 -8.95 -0.06 4.71
CA GLU A 46 -9.42 -1.44 4.58
C GLU A 46 -10.37 -1.81 5.70
N LYS A 47 -10.08 -1.37 6.91
CA LYS A 47 -11.00 -1.62 8.00
C LYS A 47 -12.36 -0.99 7.76
N ALA A 48 -12.36 0.21 7.21
CA ALA A 48 -13.61 0.87 6.90
C ALA A 48 -14.37 0.13 5.80
N ARG A 49 -13.66 -0.33 4.79
CA ARG A 49 -14.30 -1.07 3.71
C ARG A 49 -14.90 -2.37 4.22
N VAL A 50 -14.12 -3.13 4.97
CA VAL A 50 -14.59 -4.40 5.50
C VAL A 50 -15.73 -4.19 6.48
N GLY A 51 -15.65 -3.12 7.26
CA GLY A 51 -16.69 -2.82 8.23
C GLY A 51 -18.04 -2.52 7.62
N SER A 52 -18.05 -2.08 6.36
CA SER A 52 -19.31 -1.78 5.68
C SER A 52 -19.88 -2.98 4.94
N ILE A 53 -19.17 -4.10 4.96
CA ILE A 53 -19.62 -5.32 4.29
C ILE A 53 -20.46 -6.14 5.25
N PRO A 54 -21.42 -6.93 4.73
CA PRO A 54 -22.21 -7.81 5.60
C PRO A 54 -21.33 -8.71 6.45
N GLU A 55 -21.88 -9.13 7.56
CA GLU A 55 -21.07 -9.78 8.58
C GLU A 55 -20.32 -11.00 8.10
N ASN A 56 -20.91 -11.77 7.23
CA ASN A 56 -20.25 -12.98 6.77
C ASN A 56 -19.04 -12.71 5.90
N ASP A 57 -18.87 -11.47 5.44
CA ASP A 57 -17.72 -11.11 4.61
C ASP A 57 -16.63 -10.38 5.37
N LYS A 58 -16.83 -10.14 6.64
CA LYS A 58 -15.88 -9.32 7.40
C LYS A 58 -14.51 -9.93 7.54
N LYS A 59 -14.41 -11.22 7.33
CA LYS A 59 -13.13 -11.89 7.51
C LYS A 59 -12.20 -11.71 6.34
N GLN A 60 -12.65 -11.07 5.29
CA GLN A 60 -11.88 -11.04 4.06
C GLN A 60 -11.17 -9.74 3.84
N MET A 61 -10.33 -9.37 4.77
CA MET A 61 -9.47 -8.23 4.55
C MET A 61 -8.58 -8.52 3.35
N PHE A 62 -8.55 -7.57 2.42
CA PHE A 62 -7.81 -7.70 1.18
C PHE A 62 -8.19 -8.98 0.45
N PHE A 63 -9.47 -9.34 0.54
CA PHE A 63 -10.00 -10.53 -0.14
C PHE A 63 -9.22 -11.78 0.23
N GLY A 64 -8.71 -11.82 1.45
CA GLY A 64 -7.95 -12.98 1.91
C GLY A 64 -6.55 -13.07 1.34
N LYS A 65 -6.04 -11.99 0.75
CA LYS A 65 -4.74 -12.00 0.10
C LYS A 65 -3.87 -10.85 0.60
N PRO A 66 -3.53 -10.84 1.88
CA PRO A 66 -2.77 -9.71 2.43
C PRO A 66 -1.38 -9.55 1.86
N LYS A 67 -0.71 -10.66 1.54
CA LYS A 67 0.62 -10.56 0.98
C LYS A 67 0.59 -10.01 -0.44
N GLU A 68 -0.37 -10.49 -1.22
CA GLU A 68 -0.51 -9.97 -2.57
C GLU A 68 -0.90 -8.51 -2.56
N ALA A 69 -1.73 -8.13 -1.59
CA ALA A 69 -2.10 -6.74 -1.46
C ALA A 69 -0.89 -5.87 -1.18
N ALA A 70 0.00 -6.33 -0.31
CA ALA A 70 1.19 -5.56 0.02
C ALA A 70 2.09 -5.39 -1.21
N ILE A 71 2.26 -6.45 -1.97
CA ILE A 71 3.07 -6.36 -3.18
C ILE A 71 2.44 -5.43 -4.20
N LEU A 72 1.14 -5.54 -4.35
CA LEU A 72 0.42 -4.68 -5.28
C LEU A 72 0.54 -3.21 -4.90
N ILE A 73 0.36 -2.93 -3.63
CA ILE A 73 0.48 -1.57 -3.14
C ILE A 73 1.87 -1.03 -3.42
N GLU A 74 2.88 -1.83 -3.17
CA GLU A 74 4.24 -1.40 -3.45
C GLU A 74 4.44 -1.11 -4.92
N ASN A 75 4.00 -2.01 -5.78
CA ASN A 75 4.19 -1.83 -7.21
C ASN A 75 3.45 -0.61 -7.74
N ILE A 76 2.22 -0.43 -7.29
CA ILE A 76 1.44 0.72 -7.72
C ILE A 76 2.09 2.02 -7.25
N ALA A 77 2.53 2.03 -6.01
CA ALA A 77 3.16 3.23 -5.46
C ALA A 77 4.44 3.56 -6.19
N GLN A 78 5.26 2.56 -6.46
CA GLN A 78 6.52 2.80 -7.15
C GLN A 78 6.30 3.31 -8.56
N ALA A 79 5.21 2.93 -9.19
CA ALA A 79 4.88 3.42 -10.51
C ALA A 79 4.57 4.91 -10.51
N ARG A 80 4.33 5.48 -9.35
CA ARG A 80 4.09 6.93 -9.24
C ARG A 80 5.38 7.74 -9.19
N GLU A 81 6.51 7.08 -9.04
CA GLU A 81 7.79 7.77 -9.02
C GLU A 81 8.12 8.32 -10.39
N ASP A 82 8.69 9.52 -10.39
CA ASP A 82 9.19 10.10 -11.62
C ASP A 82 10.34 11.03 -11.26
N LYS A 83 10.73 11.87 -12.21
CA LYS A 83 11.88 12.75 -12.01
C LYS A 83 11.68 13.72 -10.86
N ASN A 84 10.45 14.07 -10.58
CA ASN A 84 10.15 15.09 -9.58
C ASN A 84 9.51 14.55 -8.33
N THR A 85 9.20 13.25 -8.29
CA THR A 85 8.45 12.67 -7.19
C THR A 85 9.17 11.45 -6.66
N ILE A 86 9.49 11.48 -5.38
CA ILE A 86 10.06 10.36 -4.67
C ILE A 86 8.94 9.72 -3.85
N VAL A 87 8.84 8.40 -3.92
CA VAL A 87 7.80 7.68 -3.17
C VAL A 87 8.45 6.98 -1.99
N VAL A 88 7.88 7.20 -0.81
CA VAL A 88 8.37 6.54 0.40
C VAL A 88 7.21 5.83 1.07
N PHE A 89 7.56 4.79 1.82
CA PHE A 89 6.58 4.05 2.61
C PHE A 89 6.83 4.35 4.07
N SER A 90 5.76 4.51 4.82
CA SER A 90 5.88 4.86 6.22
C SER A 90 4.82 4.13 7.02
N GLU A 91 5.02 4.08 8.33
CA GLU A 91 4.00 3.56 9.22
C GLU A 91 2.86 4.53 9.38
N GLY A 92 3.19 5.78 9.64
CA GLY A 92 2.20 6.80 9.89
C GLY A 92 2.36 7.96 8.96
N LYS A 93 1.75 9.06 9.33
CA LYS A 93 1.79 10.25 8.51
C LYS A 93 3.20 10.83 8.42
N VAL A 94 3.50 11.38 7.26
CA VAL A 94 4.76 12.07 7.02
C VAL A 94 4.46 13.55 6.82
N TYR A 95 5.21 14.39 7.46
CA TYR A 95 4.98 15.83 7.42
C TYR A 95 6.12 16.53 6.71
N GLY A 96 5.77 17.58 6.00
CA GLY A 96 6.76 18.37 5.29
C GLY A 96 6.09 19.27 4.28
N ASP A 97 6.86 20.21 3.74
CA ASP A 97 6.30 21.21 2.85
C ASP A 97 5.85 20.63 1.51
N ASP A 98 6.67 19.78 0.94
CA ASP A 98 6.35 19.21 -0.36
C ASP A 98 6.03 17.72 -0.22
N VAL A 99 5.27 17.38 0.81
CA VAL A 99 4.93 15.99 1.12
C VAL A 99 3.44 15.82 0.95
N ILE A 100 3.05 14.81 0.19
CA ILE A 100 1.64 14.48 0.01
C ILE A 100 1.42 13.00 0.23
N SER A 101 0.23 12.67 0.70
CA SER A 101 -0.17 11.28 0.88
C SER A 101 -0.81 10.78 -0.40
N ILE A 102 -0.34 9.65 -0.89
CA ILE A 102 -0.98 8.96 -2.01
C ILE A 102 -1.58 7.64 -1.55
N SER A 103 -1.75 7.49 -0.24
CA SER A 103 -2.24 6.24 0.31
C SER A 103 -3.61 5.87 -0.24
N ARG A 104 -4.52 6.83 -0.30
CA ARG A 104 -5.87 6.55 -0.77
C ARG A 104 -5.87 6.15 -2.24
N ASP A 105 -5.12 6.86 -3.04
CA ASP A 105 -5.06 6.58 -4.48
C ASP A 105 -4.49 5.19 -4.73
N VAL A 106 -3.39 4.89 -4.07
CA VAL A 106 -2.75 3.59 -4.22
C VAL A 106 -3.65 2.48 -3.69
N TYR A 107 -4.27 2.72 -2.54
CA TYR A 107 -5.17 1.74 -1.96
C TYR A 107 -6.34 1.44 -2.89
N THR A 108 -6.95 2.47 -3.43
CA THR A 108 -8.11 2.29 -4.29
C THR A 108 -7.74 1.45 -5.51
N GLU A 109 -6.62 1.75 -6.10
CA GLU A 109 -6.20 1.00 -7.28
C GLU A 109 -5.88 -0.45 -6.93
N ALA A 110 -5.23 -0.67 -5.79
CA ALA A 110 -4.90 -2.01 -5.36
C ALA A 110 -6.16 -2.83 -5.09
N ILE A 111 -7.15 -2.23 -4.45
CA ILE A 111 -8.38 -2.93 -4.15
C ILE A 111 -9.12 -3.30 -5.43
N MET A 112 -9.14 -2.39 -6.38
CA MET A 112 -9.79 -2.69 -7.65
C MET A 112 -9.11 -3.85 -8.37
N SER A 113 -7.80 -3.90 -8.30
CA SER A 113 -7.06 -4.99 -8.91
C SER A 113 -7.33 -6.32 -8.23
N LEU A 114 -7.36 -6.31 -6.90
CA LEU A 114 -7.65 -7.53 -6.15
C LEU A 114 -9.05 -8.02 -6.43
N GLU A 115 -9.97 -7.09 -6.59
CA GLU A 115 -11.36 -7.45 -6.82
C GLU A 115 -11.53 -8.18 -8.15
N LYS A 116 -10.71 -7.85 -9.12
CA LYS A 116 -10.83 -8.46 -10.43
C LYS A 116 -10.23 -9.84 -10.51
N GLU A 117 -9.29 -10.15 -9.63
CA GLU A 117 -8.52 -11.38 -9.74
C GLU A 117 -9.15 -12.62 -9.13
N PRO A 118 -9.91 -12.50 -8.06
CA PRO A 118 -10.33 -13.72 -7.34
C PRO A 118 -11.05 -14.72 -8.20
N ASN A 119 -11.82 -14.27 -9.14
CA ASN A 119 -12.60 -15.17 -9.96
C ASN A 119 -11.73 -16.00 -10.88
N ASN A 120 -10.70 -15.40 -11.39
CA ASN A 120 -9.81 -16.12 -12.29
C ASN A 120 -9.09 -17.24 -11.58
N THR A 121 -8.70 -16.99 -10.36
CA THR A 121 -7.99 -17.98 -9.59
C THR A 121 -8.84 -19.21 -9.35
N ASP A 122 -10.08 -18.96 -9.02
CA ASP A 122 -10.98 -20.07 -8.75
C ASP A 122 -11.19 -20.96 -9.96
N GLU A 123 -11.27 -20.35 -11.10
CA GLU A 123 -11.53 -21.09 -12.32
C GLU A 123 -10.38 -21.97 -12.71
N ASP A 124 -9.18 -21.56 -12.38
CA ASP A 124 -8.03 -22.35 -12.73
C ASP A 124 -8.05 -23.72 -12.10
N TYR A 125 -8.72 -23.85 -11.01
CA TYR A 125 -8.78 -25.12 -10.31
C TYR A 125 -10.08 -25.86 -10.51
N GLY A 126 -11.03 -25.17 -11.00
CA GLY A 126 -12.35 -25.73 -11.19
C GLY A 126 -12.42 -26.66 -12.37
#